data_5b8c6667234ee57a57c7700a8367de6d
#
_entry.id   5b8c6667234ee57a57c7700a8367de6d
#
_cell.length_a   1.000
_cell.length_b   1.000
_cell.length_c   1.000
_cell.angle_alpha   90.00
_cell.angle_beta   90.00
_cell.angle_gamma   90.00
#
_symmetry.space_group_name_H-M   'P 1'
#
loop_
_entity.id
_entity.type
_entity.pdbx_description
1 polymer ?
#
loop_
_entity_poly.entity_id
_entity_poly.type
_entity_poly.pdbx_seq_one_letter_code
_entity_poly.pdbx_strand_id
1 'polypeptide(L)'
;DAETHRNIWSWDPYTACVPAAQQGWFVNPSEVKPVFNRRYILMTASGGAVALIRLSDHKLMFYANCGQNPHSAEVLPDGNIVSAESKSGEINTFVVDTVKVLGEKANTVKLGNAHNVVWDKKRSYLYATATKKEGVTALFRFKYDGNRSNPKLINQTTLYTFSNESGGHDLFPVYGEEDKLWLTAASAVYKFDLTGVTDATTNDSTEPTCEKVYSIADIKSICNGPDGIRMLKPTEEWWAEGLVNEKGEELFKMDGAKIYKGRWMIDNLFSYPEKHDFVLSED
;
A
#
# COMPACT_ATOMS: atom_id res chain seq x y z
N ASP A 1 7.01 18.84 3.97
CA ASP A 1 7.58 19.04 5.33
C ASP A 1 6.46 19.45 6.28
N ALA A 2 6.17 18.62 7.28
CA ALA A 2 5.02 18.81 8.17
C ALA A 2 5.23 19.92 9.23
N GLU A 3 6.47 20.28 9.54
CA GLU A 3 6.76 21.36 10.50
C GLU A 3 6.65 22.74 9.85
N THR A 4 7.16 22.84 8.63
CA THR A 4 7.18 24.12 7.90
C THR A 4 6.00 24.30 6.97
N HIS A 5 5.17 23.28 6.78
CA HIS A 5 4.06 23.22 5.82
C HIS A 5 4.50 23.54 4.38
N ARG A 6 5.77 23.27 4.05
CA ARG A 6 6.32 23.49 2.71
C ARG A 6 6.29 22.24 1.88
N ASN A 7 5.90 22.38 0.63
CA ASN A 7 6.13 21.36 -0.37
C ASN A 7 7.64 21.31 -0.69
N ILE A 8 8.29 20.19 -0.35
CA ILE A 8 9.73 19.97 -0.60
C ILE A 8 9.98 19.05 -1.79
N TRP A 9 8.96 18.30 -2.21
CA TRP A 9 9.02 17.41 -3.36
C TRP A 9 7.61 17.19 -3.91
N SER A 10 7.49 17.18 -5.23
CA SER A 10 6.24 16.84 -5.93
C SER A 10 6.56 16.18 -7.26
N TRP A 11 5.64 15.38 -7.72
CA TRP A 11 5.72 14.71 -9.01
C TRP A 11 4.40 14.87 -9.78
N ASP A 12 4.50 15.06 -11.07
CA ASP A 12 3.37 15.29 -11.93
C ASP A 12 3.56 14.51 -13.26
N PRO A 13 2.59 13.68 -13.69
CA PRO A 13 2.67 12.90 -14.93
C PRO A 13 2.81 13.77 -16.18
N TYR A 14 2.34 15.01 -16.15
CA TYR A 14 2.47 15.93 -17.29
C TYR A 14 3.92 16.37 -17.49
N THR A 15 4.61 16.70 -16.40
CA THR A 15 6.01 17.12 -16.45
C THR A 15 6.98 15.95 -16.63
N ALA A 16 6.55 14.75 -16.22
CA ALA A 16 7.31 13.50 -16.37
C ALA A 16 7.21 12.86 -17.76
N CYS A 17 6.67 13.58 -18.74
CA CYS A 17 6.53 13.13 -20.13
C CYS A 17 5.70 11.85 -20.31
N VAL A 18 4.74 11.59 -19.43
CA VAL A 18 3.78 10.52 -19.65
C VAL A 18 2.92 10.85 -20.88
N PRO A 19 2.78 9.92 -21.86
CA PRO A 19 1.95 10.16 -23.03
C PRO A 19 0.53 10.59 -22.69
N ALA A 20 -0.02 11.55 -23.42
CA ALA A 20 -1.33 12.16 -23.13
C ALA A 20 -2.46 11.13 -22.96
N ALA A 21 -2.45 10.04 -23.73
CA ALA A 21 -3.43 8.95 -23.63
C ALA A 21 -3.37 8.18 -22.30
N GLN A 22 -2.28 8.31 -21.55
CA GLN A 22 -2.05 7.57 -20.30
C GLN A 22 -2.07 8.49 -19.05
N GLN A 23 -2.05 9.80 -19.23
CA GLN A 23 -2.06 10.77 -18.13
C GLN A 23 -3.30 10.61 -17.23
N GLY A 24 -4.45 10.27 -17.83
CA GLY A 24 -5.67 9.98 -17.09
C GLY A 24 -5.58 8.82 -16.11
N TRP A 25 -4.58 7.92 -16.25
CA TRP A 25 -4.37 6.84 -15.27
C TRP A 25 -3.90 7.36 -13.92
N PHE A 26 -3.28 8.54 -13.88
CA PHE A 26 -2.68 9.14 -12.68
C PHE A 26 -3.62 10.06 -11.90
N VAL A 27 -4.88 10.17 -12.29
CA VAL A 27 -5.85 10.97 -11.55
C VAL A 27 -6.18 10.32 -10.20
N ASN A 28 -6.39 11.16 -9.20
CA ASN A 28 -6.72 10.76 -7.83
C ASN A 28 -5.70 9.77 -7.23
N PRO A 29 -4.48 10.23 -6.87
CA PRO A 29 -3.48 9.41 -6.17
C PRO A 29 -4.08 8.73 -4.95
N SER A 30 -3.90 7.41 -4.83
CA SER A 30 -4.57 6.58 -3.83
C SER A 30 -3.63 5.88 -2.84
N GLU A 31 -2.36 5.75 -3.17
CA GLU A 31 -1.31 5.26 -2.26
C GLU A 31 0.02 5.91 -2.59
N VAL A 32 0.87 6.06 -1.58
CA VAL A 32 2.26 6.50 -1.71
C VAL A 32 3.10 5.77 -0.67
N LYS A 33 4.20 5.16 -1.11
CA LYS A 33 5.15 4.46 -0.23
C LYS A 33 6.58 4.82 -0.62
N PRO A 34 7.43 5.24 0.34
CA PRO A 34 8.87 5.28 0.12
C PRO A 34 9.40 3.84 0.06
N VAL A 35 10.14 3.51 -0.99
CA VAL A 35 10.70 2.18 -1.21
C VAL A 35 12.18 2.26 -1.56
N PHE A 36 12.90 1.12 -1.51
CA PHE A 36 14.33 1.02 -1.80
C PHE A 36 15.18 2.04 -1.00
N ASN A 37 15.09 1.98 0.33
CA ASN A 37 15.77 2.91 1.24
C ASN A 37 15.48 4.38 0.92
N ARG A 38 14.22 4.70 0.68
CA ARG A 38 13.72 6.04 0.34
C ARG A 38 14.34 6.64 -0.93
N ARG A 39 14.86 5.81 -1.83
CA ARG A 39 15.36 6.30 -3.13
C ARG A 39 14.26 6.48 -4.16
N TYR A 40 13.14 5.79 -3.96
CA TYR A 40 12.00 5.81 -4.88
C TYR A 40 10.69 5.97 -4.12
N ILE A 41 9.71 6.47 -4.85
CA ILE A 41 8.31 6.49 -4.45
C ILE A 41 7.55 5.46 -5.31
N LEU A 42 6.88 4.52 -4.66
CA LEU A 42 5.88 3.65 -5.25
C LEU A 42 4.50 4.27 -5.02
N MET A 43 3.75 4.49 -6.09
CA MET A 43 2.42 5.09 -5.99
C MET A 43 1.37 4.30 -6.77
N THR A 44 0.11 4.46 -6.37
CA THR A 44 -1.07 4.12 -7.17
C THR A 44 -1.97 5.34 -7.33
N ALA A 45 -2.80 5.34 -8.36
CA ALA A 45 -3.83 6.35 -8.56
C ALA A 45 -5.12 5.71 -9.05
N SER A 46 -6.27 6.17 -8.55
CA SER A 46 -7.60 5.57 -8.82
C SER A 46 -7.99 5.57 -10.30
N GLY A 47 -7.33 6.39 -11.14
CA GLY A 47 -7.45 6.33 -12.58
C GLY A 47 -6.87 5.07 -13.23
N GLY A 48 -6.09 4.28 -12.48
CA GLY A 48 -5.56 2.99 -12.92
C GLY A 48 -4.04 2.86 -12.91
N ALA A 49 -3.29 3.89 -12.53
CA ALA A 49 -1.83 3.80 -12.53
C ALA A 49 -1.27 3.07 -11.30
N VAL A 50 -0.22 2.30 -11.54
CA VAL A 50 0.86 2.02 -10.59
C VAL A 50 2.15 2.57 -11.18
N ALA A 51 3.00 3.22 -10.35
CA ALA A 51 4.24 3.82 -10.83
C ALA A 51 5.36 3.79 -9.78
N LEU A 52 6.58 3.66 -10.26
CA LEU A 52 7.81 3.78 -9.49
C LEU A 52 8.57 5.02 -9.97
N ILE A 53 8.82 5.96 -9.06
CA ILE A 53 9.41 7.26 -9.37
C ILE A 53 10.69 7.42 -8.57
N ARG A 54 11.79 7.77 -9.23
CA ARG A 54 13.06 8.05 -8.53
C ARG A 54 12.99 9.42 -7.84
N LEU A 55 13.33 9.43 -6.54
CA LEU A 55 13.15 10.63 -5.72
C LEU A 55 14.12 11.75 -6.08
N SER A 56 15.37 11.40 -6.42
CA SER A 56 16.46 12.37 -6.61
C SER A 56 16.29 13.29 -7.82
N ASP A 57 15.65 12.82 -8.88
CA ASP A 57 15.52 13.53 -10.17
C ASP A 57 14.10 13.49 -10.75
N HIS A 58 13.13 12.96 -9.99
CA HIS A 58 11.72 12.84 -10.40
C HIS A 58 11.49 11.92 -11.62
N LYS A 59 12.50 11.11 -11.99
CA LYS A 59 12.41 10.23 -13.16
C LYS A 59 11.39 9.12 -12.94
N LEU A 60 10.48 8.96 -13.88
CA LEU A 60 9.56 7.84 -13.95
C LEU A 60 10.35 6.59 -14.39
N MET A 61 10.49 5.61 -13.49
CA MET A 61 11.29 4.42 -13.70
C MET A 61 10.46 3.25 -14.22
N PHE A 62 9.19 3.22 -13.84
CA PHE A 62 8.23 2.20 -14.26
C PHE A 62 6.82 2.72 -14.04
N TYR A 63 5.90 2.37 -14.95
CA TYR A 63 4.47 2.52 -14.71
C TYR A 63 3.68 1.50 -15.53
N ALA A 64 2.47 1.18 -15.07
CA ALA A 64 1.55 0.30 -15.76
C ALA A 64 0.10 0.67 -15.46
N ASN A 65 -0.81 0.21 -16.31
CA ASN A 65 -2.23 0.24 -16.00
C ASN A 65 -2.58 -1.03 -15.20
N CYS A 66 -2.95 -0.86 -13.95
CA CYS A 66 -3.38 -1.98 -13.12
C CYS A 66 -4.88 -2.27 -13.20
N GLY A 67 -5.68 -1.41 -13.80
CA GLY A 67 -7.13 -1.60 -13.94
C GLY A 67 -7.93 -0.48 -13.26
N GLN A 68 -8.97 -0.83 -12.53
CA GLN A 68 -9.90 0.15 -12.00
C GLN A 68 -9.76 0.36 -10.49
N ASN A 69 -9.48 1.61 -10.10
CA ASN A 69 -9.44 2.04 -8.72
C ASN A 69 -8.42 1.26 -7.87
N PRO A 70 -7.13 1.21 -8.25
CA PRO A 70 -6.10 0.67 -7.37
C PRO A 70 -5.95 1.52 -6.11
N HIS A 71 -5.70 0.85 -4.98
CA HIS A 71 -5.59 1.48 -3.67
C HIS A 71 -4.27 1.22 -2.97
N SER A 72 -3.48 0.28 -3.45
CA SER A 72 -2.17 -0.03 -2.88
C SER A 72 -1.30 -0.76 -3.88
N ALA A 73 0.01 -0.58 -3.73
CA ALA A 73 1.02 -1.40 -4.38
C ALA A 73 2.14 -1.74 -3.41
N GLU A 74 2.92 -2.78 -3.75
CA GLU A 74 4.07 -3.21 -2.96
C GLU A 74 5.18 -3.72 -3.88
N VAL A 75 6.43 -3.62 -3.41
CA VAL A 75 7.60 -4.20 -4.10
C VAL A 75 7.82 -5.61 -3.60
N LEU A 76 7.99 -6.56 -4.52
CA LEU A 76 8.34 -7.94 -4.24
C LEU A 76 9.87 -8.09 -4.07
N PRO A 77 10.37 -9.20 -3.49
CA PRO A 77 11.79 -9.37 -3.17
C PRO A 77 12.77 -9.21 -4.33
N ASP A 78 12.31 -9.47 -5.54
CA ASP A 78 13.11 -9.38 -6.78
C ASP A 78 12.93 -8.05 -7.53
N GLY A 79 12.21 -7.10 -6.93
CA GLY A 79 11.94 -5.78 -7.47
C GLY A 79 10.73 -5.69 -8.39
N ASN A 80 10.04 -6.78 -8.63
CA ASN A 80 8.74 -6.76 -9.28
C ASN A 80 7.70 -6.04 -8.40
N ILE A 81 6.61 -5.62 -8.98
CA ILE A 81 5.56 -4.87 -8.28
C ILE A 81 4.28 -5.69 -8.26
N VAL A 82 3.53 -5.56 -7.17
CA VAL A 82 2.18 -6.06 -7.03
C VAL A 82 1.23 -4.92 -6.69
N SER A 83 0.02 -4.89 -7.25
CA SER A 83 -1.04 -3.91 -6.94
C SER A 83 -2.34 -4.57 -6.51
N ALA A 84 -3.10 -3.86 -5.68
CA ALA A 84 -4.46 -4.24 -5.26
C ALA A 84 -5.48 -3.26 -5.83
N GLU A 85 -6.53 -3.78 -6.43
CA GLU A 85 -7.56 -3.03 -7.12
C GLU A 85 -8.95 -3.35 -6.60
N SER A 86 -9.63 -2.33 -6.10
CA SER A 86 -10.91 -2.55 -5.42
C SER A 86 -12.06 -2.81 -6.38
N LYS A 87 -12.17 -2.05 -7.47
CA LYS A 87 -13.32 -2.11 -8.37
C LYS A 87 -13.30 -3.32 -9.29
N SER A 88 -12.14 -3.69 -9.81
CA SER A 88 -11.98 -4.92 -10.58
C SER A 88 -11.87 -6.18 -9.72
N GLY A 89 -11.61 -6.02 -8.42
CA GLY A 89 -11.43 -7.12 -7.48
C GLY A 89 -10.25 -8.00 -7.85
N GLU A 90 -9.07 -7.36 -8.02
CA GLU A 90 -7.87 -8.03 -8.53
C GLU A 90 -6.64 -7.67 -7.71
N ILE A 91 -5.72 -8.63 -7.62
CA ILE A 91 -4.32 -8.37 -7.29
C ILE A 91 -3.51 -8.71 -8.53
N ASN A 92 -2.75 -7.74 -9.03
CA ASN A 92 -1.96 -7.88 -10.25
C ASN A 92 -0.47 -7.82 -9.95
N THR A 93 0.33 -8.65 -10.61
CA THR A 93 1.79 -8.61 -10.57
C THR A 93 2.35 -8.08 -11.88
N PHE A 94 3.50 -7.40 -11.80
CA PHE A 94 4.16 -6.74 -12.92
C PHE A 94 5.65 -7.08 -12.92
N VAL A 95 6.20 -7.37 -14.09
CA VAL A 95 7.64 -7.40 -14.28
C VAL A 95 8.12 -5.96 -14.45
N VAL A 96 9.01 -5.52 -13.55
CA VAL A 96 9.59 -4.18 -13.63
C VAL A 96 10.76 -4.16 -14.60
N ASP A 97 10.63 -3.35 -15.64
CA ASP A 97 11.68 -3.04 -16.62
C ASP A 97 11.86 -1.52 -16.66
N THR A 98 12.98 -1.04 -16.14
CA THR A 98 13.29 0.39 -16.05
C THR A 98 13.82 0.99 -17.35
N VAL A 99 14.10 0.16 -18.37
CA VAL A 99 14.48 0.58 -19.71
C VAL A 99 13.23 0.79 -20.58
N LYS A 100 12.32 -0.18 -20.56
CA LYS A 100 11.04 -0.08 -21.28
C LYS A 100 10.07 0.89 -20.61
N VAL A 101 10.17 1.05 -19.30
CA VAL A 101 9.39 1.93 -18.41
C VAL A 101 7.89 1.58 -18.37
N LEU A 102 7.20 1.51 -19.50
CA LEU A 102 5.79 1.08 -19.58
C LEU A 102 5.70 -0.44 -19.47
N GLY A 103 5.07 -0.90 -18.40
CA GLY A 103 4.84 -2.31 -18.13
C GLY A 103 3.42 -2.79 -18.43
N GLU A 104 3.27 -4.11 -18.37
CA GLU A 104 2.00 -4.81 -18.53
C GLU A 104 1.78 -5.78 -17.37
N LYS A 105 0.52 -6.15 -17.10
CA LYS A 105 0.19 -7.18 -16.11
C LYS A 105 0.83 -8.51 -16.51
N ALA A 106 1.59 -9.10 -15.60
CA ALA A 106 2.17 -10.43 -15.79
C ALA A 106 1.17 -11.51 -15.37
N ASN A 107 0.57 -11.36 -14.19
CA ASN A 107 -0.45 -12.27 -13.66
C ASN A 107 -1.48 -11.51 -12.85
N THR A 108 -2.65 -12.15 -12.70
CA THR A 108 -3.80 -11.62 -11.95
C THR A 108 -4.38 -12.70 -11.05
N VAL A 109 -4.63 -12.35 -9.78
CA VAL A 109 -5.42 -13.14 -8.84
C VAL A 109 -6.72 -12.42 -8.55
N LYS A 110 -7.85 -13.10 -8.62
CA LYS A 110 -9.15 -12.53 -8.24
C LYS A 110 -9.30 -12.50 -6.72
N LEU A 111 -9.51 -11.30 -6.19
CA LEU A 111 -9.75 -11.05 -4.78
C LEU A 111 -10.72 -9.87 -4.65
N GLY A 112 -11.98 -10.15 -4.36
CA GLY A 112 -13.07 -9.16 -4.40
C GLY A 112 -12.78 -7.94 -3.53
N ASN A 113 -12.90 -6.75 -4.11
CA ASN A 113 -12.67 -5.48 -3.43
C ASN A 113 -11.28 -5.42 -2.72
N ALA A 114 -10.23 -5.85 -3.42
CA ALA A 114 -8.87 -5.82 -2.90
C ALA A 114 -8.40 -4.38 -2.66
N HIS A 115 -7.97 -4.05 -1.45
CA HIS A 115 -7.63 -2.68 -1.07
C HIS A 115 -6.16 -2.47 -0.76
N ASN A 116 -5.48 -3.46 -0.16
CA ASN A 116 -4.11 -3.26 0.29
C ASN A 116 -3.26 -4.49 0.05
N VAL A 117 -1.96 -4.24 -0.12
CA VAL A 117 -0.91 -5.26 -0.18
C VAL A 117 0.31 -4.80 0.62
N VAL A 118 0.91 -5.73 1.38
CA VAL A 118 2.13 -5.53 2.16
C VAL A 118 2.99 -6.79 2.10
N TRP A 119 4.27 -6.64 1.78
CA TRP A 119 5.23 -7.74 1.78
C TRP A 119 5.86 -7.92 3.16
N ASP A 120 5.81 -9.13 3.68
CA ASP A 120 6.51 -9.56 4.91
C ASP A 120 7.81 -10.28 4.52
N LYS A 121 8.95 -9.57 4.66
CA LYS A 121 10.26 -10.15 4.33
C LYS A 121 10.66 -11.30 5.26
N LYS A 122 10.22 -11.24 6.54
CA LYS A 122 10.59 -12.23 7.56
C LYS A 122 9.97 -13.60 7.30
N ARG A 123 8.69 -13.60 6.84
CA ARG A 123 7.93 -14.83 6.59
C ARG A 123 7.79 -15.16 5.12
N SER A 124 8.24 -14.27 4.24
CA SER A 124 8.11 -14.38 2.77
C SER A 124 6.65 -14.54 2.33
N TYR A 125 5.76 -13.71 2.89
CA TYR A 125 4.36 -13.63 2.52
C TYR A 125 3.97 -12.25 1.99
N LEU A 126 3.04 -12.24 1.05
CA LEU A 126 2.26 -11.05 0.75
C LEU A 126 0.96 -11.11 1.55
N TYR A 127 0.70 -10.11 2.38
CA TYR A 127 -0.59 -9.90 3.00
C TYR A 127 -1.43 -8.96 2.16
N ALA A 128 -2.74 -9.23 2.12
CA ALA A 128 -3.71 -8.38 1.43
C ALA A 128 -5.00 -8.26 2.23
N THR A 129 -5.63 -7.08 2.17
CA THR A 129 -7.00 -6.91 2.67
C THR A 129 -7.99 -6.87 1.52
N ALA A 130 -9.14 -7.47 1.75
CA ALA A 130 -10.21 -7.49 0.77
C ALA A 130 -11.56 -7.71 1.47
N THR A 131 -12.65 -7.49 0.72
CA THR A 131 -14.00 -7.76 1.20
C THR A 131 -14.45 -9.13 0.66
N LYS A 132 -14.88 -10.01 1.55
CA LYS A 132 -15.50 -11.28 1.18
C LYS A 132 -16.92 -11.07 0.62
N LYS A 133 -17.49 -12.11 0.02
CA LYS A 133 -18.85 -12.06 -0.58
C LYS A 133 -19.92 -11.60 0.41
N GLU A 134 -19.73 -11.89 1.68
CA GLU A 134 -20.64 -11.50 2.77
C GLU A 134 -20.52 -10.02 3.15
N GLY A 135 -19.67 -9.25 2.46
CA GLY A 135 -19.44 -7.83 2.72
C GLY A 135 -18.48 -7.54 3.88
N VAL A 136 -17.87 -8.57 4.48
CA VAL A 136 -16.96 -8.42 5.61
C VAL A 136 -15.50 -8.31 5.17
N THR A 137 -14.74 -7.51 5.90
CA THR A 137 -13.29 -7.36 5.68
C THR A 137 -12.56 -8.63 6.12
N ALA A 138 -11.54 -9.03 5.37
CA ALA A 138 -10.66 -10.13 5.71
C ALA A 138 -9.21 -9.83 5.38
N LEU A 139 -8.29 -10.43 6.15
CA LEU A 139 -6.86 -10.47 5.89
C LEU A 139 -6.53 -11.78 5.19
N PHE A 140 -5.89 -11.67 4.03
CA PHE A 140 -5.41 -12.78 3.22
C PHE A 140 -3.89 -12.82 3.20
N ARG A 141 -3.37 -14.01 2.94
CA ARG A 141 -1.96 -14.28 2.73
C ARG A 141 -1.75 -14.99 1.40
N PHE A 142 -0.65 -14.66 0.74
CA PHE A 142 -0.15 -15.34 -0.47
C PHE A 142 1.32 -15.66 -0.30
N LYS A 143 1.78 -16.73 -0.96
CA LYS A 143 3.19 -16.91 -1.27
C LYS A 143 3.50 -16.28 -2.62
N TYR A 144 4.73 -15.83 -2.74
CA TYR A 144 5.30 -15.41 -4.02
C TYR A 144 6.17 -16.55 -4.58
N ASP A 145 6.02 -16.87 -5.86
CA ASP A 145 6.73 -17.99 -6.50
C ASP A 145 8.22 -17.71 -6.78
N GLY A 146 8.64 -16.44 -6.64
CA GLY A 146 10.03 -16.02 -6.87
C GLY A 146 10.45 -16.03 -8.34
N ASN A 147 9.52 -16.16 -9.27
CA ASN A 147 9.84 -16.13 -10.69
C ASN A 147 9.84 -14.70 -11.23
N ARG A 148 11.02 -14.08 -11.28
CA ARG A 148 11.18 -12.69 -11.71
C ARG A 148 10.62 -12.38 -13.09
N SER A 149 10.71 -13.30 -14.05
CA SER A 149 10.25 -13.09 -15.42
C SER A 149 8.75 -13.37 -15.62
N ASN A 150 8.10 -14.03 -14.66
CA ASN A 150 6.68 -14.33 -14.69
C ASN A 150 6.12 -14.44 -13.26
N PRO A 151 6.09 -13.33 -12.50
CA PRO A 151 5.77 -13.30 -11.07
C PRO A 151 4.35 -13.76 -10.80
N LYS A 152 4.17 -14.73 -9.87
CA LYS A 152 2.86 -15.23 -9.48
C LYS A 152 2.68 -15.25 -7.97
N LEU A 153 1.48 -14.88 -7.56
CA LEU A 153 0.99 -15.13 -6.22
C LEU A 153 0.29 -16.50 -6.19
N ILE A 154 0.69 -17.31 -5.23
CA ILE A 154 0.19 -18.68 -5.07
C ILE A 154 -0.26 -18.93 -3.63
N ASN A 155 -0.93 -20.04 -3.37
CA ASN A 155 -1.32 -20.50 -2.03
C ASN A 155 -2.09 -19.43 -1.22
N GLN A 156 -3.15 -18.86 -1.84
CA GLN A 156 -4.07 -17.96 -1.18
C GLN A 156 -4.67 -18.61 0.07
N THR A 157 -4.55 -17.93 1.22
CA THR A 157 -5.14 -18.37 2.48
C THR A 157 -5.83 -17.18 3.15
N THR A 158 -7.03 -17.38 3.69
CA THR A 158 -7.64 -16.42 4.62
C THR A 158 -7.02 -16.62 6.00
N LEU A 159 -6.45 -15.57 6.58
CA LEU A 159 -5.87 -15.60 7.91
C LEU A 159 -6.83 -15.12 8.99
N TYR A 160 -7.64 -14.13 8.67
CA TYR A 160 -8.57 -13.53 9.63
C TYR A 160 -9.78 -12.97 8.91
N THR A 161 -10.96 -13.14 9.49
CA THR A 161 -12.21 -12.56 8.98
C THR A 161 -12.89 -11.77 10.08
N PHE A 162 -13.17 -10.51 9.82
CA PHE A 162 -13.96 -9.69 10.72
C PHE A 162 -15.44 -10.04 10.61
N SER A 163 -16.06 -10.43 11.72
CA SER A 163 -17.47 -10.82 11.70
C SER A 163 -18.45 -9.66 11.49
N ASN A 164 -18.04 -8.43 11.84
CA ASN A 164 -18.92 -7.25 11.84
C ASN A 164 -18.26 -6.00 11.28
N GLU A 165 -17.23 -6.12 10.46
CA GLU A 165 -16.53 -4.99 9.88
C GLU A 165 -16.48 -5.10 8.37
N SER A 166 -16.66 -3.98 7.70
CA SER A 166 -16.52 -3.83 6.26
C SER A 166 -15.46 -2.77 5.93
N GLY A 167 -15.12 -2.61 4.65
CA GLY A 167 -14.43 -1.44 4.14
C GLY A 167 -13.04 -1.17 4.72
N GLY A 168 -12.15 -2.17 4.73
CA GLY A 168 -10.74 -1.96 5.08
C GLY A 168 -10.02 -1.10 4.04
N HIS A 169 -9.60 0.13 4.41
CA HIS A 169 -8.94 1.06 3.49
C HIS A 169 -7.42 1.06 3.61
N ASP A 170 -6.86 0.60 4.73
CA ASP A 170 -5.42 0.57 4.93
C ASP A 170 -4.93 -0.73 5.57
N LEU A 171 -3.75 -1.15 5.16
CA LEU A 171 -2.92 -2.18 5.78
C LEU A 171 -1.48 -1.70 5.66
N PHE A 172 -0.82 -1.46 6.79
CA PHE A 172 0.51 -0.87 6.80
C PHE A 172 1.35 -1.37 7.98
N PRO A 173 2.69 -1.53 7.82
CA PRO A 173 3.55 -1.94 8.93
C PRO A 173 3.52 -0.96 10.11
N VAL A 174 3.64 -1.51 11.32
CA VAL A 174 3.82 -0.71 12.53
C VAL A 174 5.29 -0.35 12.67
N TYR A 175 5.63 0.93 12.63
CA TYR A 175 7.00 1.38 12.85
C TYR A 175 7.51 1.00 14.25
N GLY A 176 8.68 0.37 14.29
CA GLY A 176 9.30 -0.11 15.52
C GLY A 176 8.77 -1.47 16.03
N GLU A 177 7.80 -2.09 15.34
CA GLU A 177 7.24 -3.39 15.70
C GLU A 177 7.23 -4.32 14.48
N GLU A 178 8.32 -5.07 14.26
CA GLU A 178 8.58 -5.85 13.03
C GLU A 178 7.58 -6.98 12.73
N ASP A 179 6.78 -7.39 13.72
CA ASP A 179 5.78 -8.45 13.57
C ASP A 179 4.35 -7.91 13.52
N LYS A 180 4.15 -6.59 13.38
CA LYS A 180 2.81 -6.02 13.48
C LYS A 180 2.40 -5.18 12.28
N LEU A 181 1.11 -5.24 11.99
CA LEU A 181 0.45 -4.47 10.95
C LEU A 181 -0.70 -3.65 11.51
N TRP A 182 -0.80 -2.39 11.08
CA TRP A 182 -2.02 -1.62 11.16
C TRP A 182 -3.03 -2.08 10.11
N LEU A 183 -4.30 -2.11 10.48
CA LEU A 183 -5.41 -2.29 9.57
C LEU A 183 -6.53 -1.31 9.95
N THR A 184 -7.10 -0.64 8.95
CA THR A 184 -8.31 0.15 9.16
C THR A 184 -9.53 -0.59 8.62
N ALA A 185 -10.62 -0.56 9.36
CA ALA A 185 -11.94 -1.04 8.95
C ALA A 185 -12.96 0.09 9.03
N ALA A 186 -14.21 -0.15 8.67
CA ALA A 186 -15.23 0.89 8.62
C ALA A 186 -15.40 1.64 9.95
N SER A 187 -15.36 0.93 11.09
CA SER A 187 -15.67 1.52 12.40
C SER A 187 -14.45 1.75 13.29
N ALA A 188 -13.29 1.18 12.96
CA ALA A 188 -12.14 1.16 13.87
C ALA A 188 -10.80 0.93 13.18
N VAL A 189 -9.74 1.15 13.95
CA VAL A 189 -8.36 0.81 13.61
C VAL A 189 -7.91 -0.37 14.46
N TYR A 190 -7.30 -1.33 13.82
CA TYR A 190 -6.82 -2.59 14.41
C TYR A 190 -5.31 -2.73 14.26
N LYS A 191 -4.72 -3.51 15.16
CA LYS A 191 -3.34 -3.97 15.08
C LYS A 191 -3.33 -5.49 15.05
N PHE A 192 -2.69 -6.06 14.04
CA PHE A 192 -2.42 -7.49 13.95
C PHE A 192 -1.04 -7.80 14.51
N ASP A 193 -0.94 -8.83 15.33
CA ASP A 193 0.32 -9.46 15.72
C ASP A 193 0.48 -10.76 14.93
N LEU A 194 1.54 -10.82 14.14
CA LEU A 194 1.85 -11.91 13.22
C LEU A 194 2.87 -12.90 13.82
N THR A 195 3.27 -12.73 15.10
CA THR A 195 4.40 -13.47 15.70
C THR A 195 4.27 -14.99 15.52
N GLY A 196 3.10 -15.56 15.72
CA GLY A 196 2.83 -17.00 15.60
C GLY A 196 2.43 -17.47 14.19
N VAL A 197 2.36 -16.58 13.21
CA VAL A 197 1.91 -16.94 11.84
C VAL A 197 2.93 -17.81 11.13
N THR A 198 2.47 -18.98 10.66
CA THR A 198 3.24 -19.99 9.91
C THR A 198 2.48 -20.45 8.67
N ASP A 199 3.06 -21.35 7.89
CA ASP A 199 2.38 -21.96 6.73
C ASP A 199 1.07 -22.69 7.10
N ALA A 200 0.97 -23.22 8.32
CA ALA A 200 -0.21 -23.92 8.82
C ALA A 200 -1.32 -22.98 9.33
N THR A 201 -1.02 -21.68 9.49
CA THR A 201 -2.00 -20.71 10.02
C THR A 201 -3.13 -20.49 9.02
N THR A 202 -4.37 -20.57 9.50
CA THR A 202 -5.61 -20.34 8.73
C THR A 202 -6.57 -19.47 9.53
N ASN A 203 -7.71 -19.14 8.96
CA ASN A 203 -8.76 -18.35 9.65
C ASN A 203 -9.28 -19.00 10.95
N ASP A 204 -9.11 -20.31 11.11
CA ASP A 204 -9.53 -21.05 12.30
C ASP A 204 -8.41 -21.17 13.34
N SER A 205 -7.23 -20.63 13.06
CA SER A 205 -6.10 -20.58 13.97
C SER A 205 -6.27 -19.48 15.00
N THR A 206 -5.55 -19.59 16.12
CA THR A 206 -5.48 -18.52 17.14
C THR A 206 -4.63 -17.33 16.68
N GLU A 207 -3.81 -17.53 15.67
CA GLU A 207 -2.96 -16.51 15.05
C GLU A 207 -3.47 -16.16 13.64
N PRO A 208 -3.30 -14.92 13.17
CA PRO A 208 -2.75 -13.77 13.90
C PRO A 208 -3.71 -13.28 14.99
N THR A 209 -3.17 -12.69 16.06
CA THR A 209 -4.01 -11.98 17.03
C THR A 209 -4.37 -10.59 16.50
N CYS A 210 -5.58 -10.14 16.79
CA CYS A 210 -6.11 -8.87 16.30
C CYS A 210 -6.65 -8.04 17.45
N GLU A 211 -6.07 -6.87 17.68
CA GLU A 211 -6.47 -5.92 18.70
C GLU A 211 -7.15 -4.70 18.10
N LYS A 212 -8.33 -4.31 18.62
CA LYS A 212 -8.93 -3.01 18.31
C LYS A 212 -8.19 -1.94 19.12
N VAL A 213 -7.48 -1.06 18.45
CA VAL A 213 -6.67 -0.01 19.10
C VAL A 213 -7.43 1.31 19.19
N TYR A 214 -8.10 1.72 18.12
CA TYR A 214 -8.85 2.98 18.09
C TYR A 214 -10.25 2.77 17.55
N SER A 215 -11.26 3.25 18.29
CA SER A 215 -12.67 3.29 17.86
C SER A 215 -12.94 4.57 17.05
N ILE A 216 -12.26 4.72 15.92
CA ILE A 216 -12.38 5.85 15.00
C ILE A 216 -12.77 5.30 13.63
N ALA A 217 -13.92 5.75 13.14
CA ALA A 217 -14.46 5.34 11.84
C ALA A 217 -13.80 6.06 10.66
N ASP A 218 -13.88 5.42 9.49
CA ASP A 218 -13.54 5.98 8.18
C ASP A 218 -12.07 6.38 7.98
N ILE A 219 -11.15 5.82 8.72
CA ILE A 219 -9.72 6.09 8.53
C ILE A 219 -9.24 5.48 7.21
N LYS A 220 -8.76 6.33 6.29
CA LYS A 220 -8.24 5.94 4.96
C LYS A 220 -6.77 5.56 4.98
N SER A 221 -6.00 6.12 5.92
CA SER A 221 -4.61 5.69 6.15
C SER A 221 -4.21 5.88 7.60
N ILE A 222 -3.33 5.00 8.07
CA ILE A 222 -2.62 5.12 9.34
C ILE A 222 -1.16 4.73 9.16
N CYS A 223 -0.28 5.51 9.74
CA CYS A 223 1.11 5.14 9.96
C CYS A 223 1.62 5.79 11.23
N ASN A 224 2.52 5.12 11.92
CA ASN A 224 3.28 5.72 13.00
C ASN A 224 4.74 5.92 12.55
N GLY A 225 5.44 6.80 13.23
CA GLY A 225 6.82 7.16 12.97
C GLY A 225 7.47 7.77 14.22
N PRO A 226 8.66 8.38 14.08
CA PRO A 226 9.39 8.95 15.21
C PRO A 226 8.56 9.92 16.06
N ASP A 227 7.71 10.73 15.43
CA ASP A 227 6.90 11.75 16.10
C ASP A 227 5.43 11.35 16.25
N GLY A 228 5.15 10.04 16.34
CA GLY A 228 3.81 9.52 16.64
C GLY A 228 2.98 9.12 15.42
N ILE A 229 1.68 9.06 15.65
CA ILE A 229 0.72 8.56 14.66
C ILE A 229 0.25 9.66 13.74
N ARG A 230 0.07 9.30 12.47
CA ARG A 230 -0.58 10.12 11.44
C ARG A 230 -1.70 9.31 10.80
N MET A 231 -2.90 9.87 10.80
CA MET A 231 -4.09 9.29 10.19
C MET A 231 -4.68 10.24 9.17
N LEU A 232 -5.24 9.68 8.11
CA LEU A 232 -6.14 10.43 7.26
C LEU A 232 -7.58 10.03 7.60
N LYS A 233 -8.33 10.99 8.14
CA LYS A 233 -9.78 10.92 8.34
C LYS A 233 -10.43 11.87 7.36
N PRO A 234 -11.25 11.42 6.40
CA PRO A 234 -11.92 12.31 5.47
C PRO A 234 -12.76 13.37 6.17
N THR A 235 -12.68 14.59 5.66
CA THR A 235 -13.60 15.71 6.00
C THR A 235 -14.58 15.98 4.87
N GLU A 236 -14.25 15.48 3.69
CA GLU A 236 -15.08 15.47 2.48
C GLU A 236 -15.32 14.01 2.08
N GLU A 237 -15.94 13.74 0.95
CA GLU A 237 -16.37 12.39 0.50
C GLU A 237 -15.35 11.26 0.78
N TRP A 238 -14.11 11.42 0.36
CA TRP A 238 -13.05 10.39 0.49
C TRP A 238 -11.67 10.97 0.85
N TRP A 239 -11.53 12.30 1.00
CA TRP A 239 -10.28 13.01 1.20
C TRP A 239 -10.37 14.06 2.32
N ALA A 240 -9.22 14.56 2.74
CA ALA A 240 -9.09 15.70 3.63
C ALA A 240 -7.93 16.59 3.16
N GLU A 241 -7.92 17.85 3.62
CA GLU A 241 -6.82 18.78 3.38
C GLU A 241 -5.62 18.54 4.30
N GLY A 242 -5.76 17.65 5.29
CA GLY A 242 -4.73 17.46 6.32
C GLY A 242 -4.72 16.06 6.92
N LEU A 243 -3.87 15.90 7.92
CA LEU A 243 -3.71 14.68 8.70
C LEU A 243 -4.01 14.96 10.18
N VAL A 244 -4.51 13.94 10.86
CA VAL A 244 -4.83 13.99 12.29
C VAL A 244 -4.02 12.95 13.08
N ASN A 245 -3.94 13.14 14.40
CA ASN A 245 -3.44 12.12 15.33
C ASN A 245 -4.56 11.15 15.77
N GLU A 246 -4.23 10.24 16.68
CA GLU A 246 -5.16 9.25 17.24
C GLU A 246 -6.28 9.85 18.10
N LYS A 247 -6.20 11.14 18.44
CA LYS A 247 -7.26 11.88 19.14
C LYS A 247 -8.16 12.68 18.19
N GLY A 248 -7.82 12.69 16.89
CA GLY A 248 -8.51 13.51 15.90
C GLY A 248 -8.05 14.97 15.87
N GLU A 249 -6.96 15.31 16.53
CA GLU A 249 -6.36 16.64 16.50
C GLU A 249 -5.59 16.83 15.19
N GLU A 250 -5.81 17.97 14.52
CA GLU A 250 -5.11 18.31 13.28
C GLU A 250 -3.62 18.51 13.53
N LEU A 251 -2.79 17.80 12.78
CA LEU A 251 -1.34 17.86 12.88
C LEU A 251 -0.68 18.57 11.70
N PHE A 252 -1.33 18.51 10.58
CA PHE A 252 -0.85 19.06 9.31
C PHE A 252 -2.05 19.41 8.46
N LYS A 253 -2.01 20.56 7.81
CA LYS A 253 -2.99 20.99 6.83
C LYS A 253 -2.33 21.69 5.65
N MET A 254 -2.84 21.43 4.46
CA MET A 254 -2.47 22.13 3.23
C MET A 254 -3.76 22.54 2.50
N ASP A 255 -4.09 23.81 2.56
CA ASP A 255 -5.30 24.34 1.96
C ASP A 255 -5.39 24.00 0.45
N GLY A 256 -6.54 23.51 0.03
CA GLY A 256 -6.79 23.07 -1.34
C GLY A 256 -6.23 21.69 -1.72
N ALA A 257 -5.51 21.02 -0.82
CA ALA A 257 -5.05 19.66 -1.06
C ALA A 257 -6.20 18.65 -0.99
N LYS A 258 -6.10 17.57 -1.79
CA LYS A 258 -6.99 16.42 -1.70
C LYS A 258 -6.17 15.19 -1.34
N ILE A 259 -5.98 14.97 -0.04
CA ILE A 259 -5.16 13.89 0.48
C ILE A 259 -6.03 12.68 0.75
N TYR A 260 -5.68 11.52 0.18
CA TYR A 260 -6.35 10.25 0.46
C TYR A 260 -5.55 9.37 1.43
N LYS A 261 -4.23 9.32 1.29
CA LYS A 261 -3.32 8.63 2.22
C LYS A 261 -2.08 9.48 2.48
N GLY A 262 -1.60 9.45 3.71
CA GLY A 262 -0.35 10.05 4.13
C GLY A 262 0.59 9.03 4.75
N ARG A 263 1.91 9.17 4.53
CA ARG A 263 2.94 8.27 5.04
C ARG A 263 4.12 9.06 5.59
N TRP A 264 4.72 8.53 6.65
CA TRP A 264 6.05 8.97 7.06
C TRP A 264 7.09 8.61 6.00
N MET A 265 8.00 9.53 5.72
CA MET A 265 9.13 9.31 4.82
C MET A 265 10.27 8.61 5.57
N ILE A 266 10.04 7.37 5.97
CA ILE A 266 10.97 6.52 6.73
C ILE A 266 11.17 5.18 6.03
N ASP A 267 12.20 4.44 6.43
CA ASP A 267 12.46 3.10 5.92
C ASP A 267 11.41 2.12 6.46
N ASN A 268 10.96 1.23 5.60
CA ASN A 268 10.03 0.16 5.93
C ASN A 268 10.81 -1.12 6.22
N LEU A 269 11.15 -1.35 7.50
CA LEU A 269 11.92 -2.52 7.92
C LEU A 269 11.11 -3.82 7.91
N PHE A 270 9.79 -3.75 7.87
CA PHE A 270 8.92 -4.92 7.76
C PHE A 270 9.01 -5.56 6.36
N SER A 271 8.96 -4.75 5.31
CA SER A 271 8.94 -5.21 3.93
C SER A 271 10.34 -5.32 3.32
N TYR A 272 11.27 -4.41 3.68
CA TYR A 272 12.56 -4.30 3.01
C TYR A 272 13.71 -4.44 4.00
N PRO A 273 14.82 -5.09 3.62
CA PRO A 273 16.03 -5.09 4.43
C PRO A 273 16.62 -3.67 4.48
N GLU A 274 17.43 -3.39 5.52
CA GLU A 274 18.13 -2.11 5.66
C GLU A 274 19.09 -1.83 4.49
N LYS A 275 19.65 -2.90 3.91
CA LYS A 275 20.47 -2.83 2.69
C LYS A 275 19.79 -3.63 1.60
N HIS A 276 19.46 -2.97 0.50
CA HIS A 276 19.01 -3.64 -0.71
C HIS A 276 20.19 -3.89 -1.63
N ASP A 277 20.46 -5.17 -1.92
CA ASP A 277 21.35 -5.57 -3.02
C ASP A 277 20.67 -5.42 -4.39
N PHE A 278 19.40 -5.01 -4.37
CA PHE A 278 18.62 -4.82 -5.57
C PHE A 278 18.94 -3.46 -6.20
N VAL A 279 19.72 -3.50 -7.26
CA VAL A 279 19.99 -2.34 -8.13
C VAL A 279 18.97 -2.39 -9.26
N LEU A 280 18.01 -1.47 -9.26
CA LEU A 280 17.36 -1.08 -10.50
C LEU A 280 18.48 -0.53 -11.37
N SER A 281 18.67 -1.06 -12.58
CA SER A 281 19.74 -0.61 -13.48
C SER A 281 19.77 0.91 -13.53
N GLU A 282 20.83 1.47 -12.96
CA GLU A 282 21.15 2.89 -13.09
C GLU A 282 21.87 3.02 -14.43
N ASP A 283 21.14 3.37 -15.48
CA ASP A 283 21.68 3.87 -16.74
C ASP A 283 21.10 5.25 -17.04
#